data_a648a62a3f61abafb5e7b12c3ebeec95
#
_entry.id   a648a62a3f61abafb5e7b12c3ebeec95
#
_cell.length_a   1.000
_cell.length_b   1.000
_cell.length_c   1.000
_cell.angle_alpha   90.00
_cell.angle_beta   90.00
_cell.angle_gamma   90.00
#
_symmetry.space_group_name_H-M   'P 1'
#
loop_
_entity.id
_entity.type
_entity.pdbx_description
1 polymer ?
#
loop_
_entity_poly.entity_id
_entity_poly.type
_entity_poly.pdbx_seq_one_letter_code
_entity_poly.pdbx_strand_id
1 'polypeptide(L)'
;MNFICGVDEAGRGPLAGPVFAAAVILDPNKKIKDLNDSKKLSNEKLSKLHLIILQDAIEVSFSYATVKEIDELNILQASLLAMKRAILNLKRKPNVVMVDGLYCPKISNINMKSVVKGDLMHQEISAASIIAKVERDKLMIKMDARFPLYNFKKHKGYPTKEHILMIKKYGITEIHRRTFKPISLLI
;
A
#
# COMPACT_ATOMS: atom_id res chain seq x y z
N MET A 1 -20.37 2.43 -19.83
CA MET A 1 -20.06 2.91 -18.47
C MET A 1 -18.65 3.47 -18.45
N ASN A 2 -18.44 4.57 -17.73
CA ASN A 2 -17.14 5.23 -17.64
C ASN A 2 -16.49 4.78 -16.33
N PHE A 3 -15.48 3.92 -16.38
CA PHE A 3 -14.82 3.36 -15.19
C PHE A 3 -13.66 4.25 -14.75
N ILE A 4 -13.76 4.77 -13.54
CA ILE A 4 -12.67 5.49 -12.86
C ILE A 4 -11.99 4.52 -11.91
N CYS A 5 -10.67 4.44 -11.99
CA CYS A 5 -9.86 3.64 -11.08
C CYS A 5 -9.05 4.57 -10.17
N GLY A 6 -9.14 4.37 -8.87
CA GLY A 6 -8.25 4.99 -7.89
C GLY A 6 -7.09 4.07 -7.56
N VAL A 7 -5.91 4.66 -7.36
CA VAL A 7 -4.67 3.93 -7.02
C VAL A 7 -3.95 4.65 -5.90
N ASP A 8 -3.51 3.90 -4.90
CA ASP A 8 -2.71 4.39 -3.78
C ASP A 8 -1.76 3.31 -3.27
N GLU A 9 -0.75 3.70 -2.48
CA GLU A 9 0.22 2.79 -1.89
C GLU A 9 0.22 2.84 -0.36
N ALA A 10 0.75 1.77 0.24
CA ALA A 10 1.01 1.67 1.67
C ALA A 10 2.38 1.07 1.95
N GLY A 11 3.09 1.62 2.95
CA GLY A 11 4.35 1.04 3.40
C GLY A 11 5.59 1.66 2.79
N ARG A 12 5.61 2.94 2.45
CA ARG A 12 6.83 3.64 2.00
C ARG A 12 7.83 3.88 3.12
N GLY A 13 7.36 4.31 4.29
CA GLY A 13 8.21 4.68 5.43
C GLY A 13 8.78 3.56 6.31
N PRO A 14 8.22 2.34 6.38
CA PRO A 14 8.76 1.26 7.19
C PRO A 14 10.20 0.86 6.83
N LEU A 15 10.94 0.36 7.84
CA LEU A 15 12.28 -0.23 7.71
C LEU A 15 12.23 -1.69 7.24
N ALA A 16 11.07 -2.32 7.31
CA ALA A 16 10.90 -3.73 6.97
C ALA A 16 9.60 -3.98 6.20
N GLY A 17 9.63 -5.00 5.37
CA GLY A 17 8.51 -5.44 4.55
C GLY A 17 8.37 -4.70 3.22
N PRO A 18 7.57 -5.25 2.30
CA PRO A 18 7.33 -4.69 0.97
C PRO A 18 6.51 -3.39 1.01
N VAL A 19 6.50 -2.67 -0.10
CA VAL A 19 5.53 -1.62 -0.39
C VAL A 19 4.37 -2.23 -1.17
N PHE A 20 3.13 -1.98 -0.72
CA PHE A 20 1.91 -2.43 -1.38
C PHE A 20 1.27 -1.29 -2.15
N ALA A 21 0.56 -1.62 -3.21
CA ALA A 21 -0.34 -0.71 -3.91
C ALA A 21 -1.63 -1.43 -4.27
N ALA A 22 -2.72 -0.68 -4.35
CA ALA A 22 -4.00 -1.19 -4.81
C ALA A 22 -4.59 -0.31 -5.90
N ALA A 23 -5.43 -0.91 -6.74
CA ALA A 23 -6.21 -0.29 -7.79
C ALA A 23 -7.67 -0.70 -7.61
N VAL A 24 -8.57 0.28 -7.46
CA VAL A 24 -9.97 0.04 -7.15
C VAL A 24 -10.88 0.78 -8.13
N ILE A 25 -11.85 0.07 -8.68
CA ILE A 25 -12.96 0.62 -9.46
C ILE A 25 -14.23 0.46 -8.63
N LEU A 26 -14.76 1.57 -8.12
CA LEU A 26 -15.99 1.56 -7.34
C LEU A 26 -17.24 1.44 -8.23
N ASP A 27 -18.31 0.87 -7.69
CA ASP A 27 -19.62 0.88 -8.33
C ASP A 27 -20.33 2.22 -8.01
N PRO A 28 -20.63 3.04 -9.02
CA PRO A 28 -21.30 4.32 -8.80
C PRO A 28 -22.71 4.18 -8.20
N ASN A 29 -23.32 2.99 -8.30
CA ASN A 29 -24.63 2.70 -7.72
C ASN A 29 -24.56 2.25 -6.26
N LYS A 30 -23.36 1.97 -5.73
CA LYS A 30 -23.13 1.52 -4.36
C LYS A 30 -22.31 2.53 -3.59
N LYS A 31 -22.96 3.28 -2.70
CA LYS A 31 -22.29 4.29 -1.89
C LYS A 31 -21.65 3.66 -0.66
N ILE A 32 -20.33 3.64 -0.59
CA ILE A 32 -19.59 3.22 0.60
C ILE A 32 -19.36 4.45 1.49
N LYS A 33 -19.89 4.40 2.72
CA LYS A 33 -19.73 5.49 3.69
C LYS A 33 -18.31 5.49 4.30
N ASP A 34 -17.88 6.64 4.81
CA ASP A 34 -16.65 6.82 5.62
C ASP A 34 -15.31 6.57 4.88
N LEU A 35 -15.31 6.47 3.54
CA LEU A 35 -14.07 6.30 2.77
C LEU A 35 -13.09 7.48 2.95
N ASN A 36 -13.58 8.72 2.95
CA ASN A 36 -12.74 9.92 2.92
C ASN A 36 -12.00 10.23 4.24
N ASP A 37 -12.21 9.46 5.30
CA ASP A 37 -11.58 9.67 6.61
C ASP A 37 -10.70 8.48 7.05
N SER A 38 -10.23 7.69 6.09
CA SER A 38 -9.53 6.41 6.33
C SER A 38 -8.31 6.53 7.25
N LYS A 39 -7.58 7.66 7.20
CA LYS A 39 -6.36 7.88 8.02
C LYS A 39 -6.67 8.08 9.52
N LYS A 40 -7.91 8.41 9.88
CA LYS A 40 -8.37 8.58 11.27
C LYS A 40 -9.11 7.36 11.81
N LEU A 41 -9.33 6.35 10.98
CA LEU A 41 -10.09 5.18 11.37
C LEU A 41 -9.26 4.21 12.22
N SER A 42 -9.94 3.57 13.18
CA SER A 42 -9.34 2.46 13.93
C SER A 42 -9.08 1.25 13.01
N ASN A 43 -8.17 0.37 13.42
CA ASN A 43 -7.88 -0.86 12.66
C ASN A 43 -9.14 -1.73 12.45
N GLU A 44 -10.07 -1.75 13.40
CA GLU A 44 -11.33 -2.48 13.28
C GLU A 44 -12.22 -1.89 12.17
N LYS A 45 -12.37 -0.55 12.15
CA LYS A 45 -13.12 0.13 11.09
C LYS A 45 -12.50 -0.04 9.72
N LEU A 46 -11.15 0.04 9.62
CA LEU A 46 -10.42 -0.24 8.38
C LEU A 46 -10.67 -1.66 7.88
N SER A 47 -10.66 -2.65 8.78
CA SER A 47 -10.95 -4.04 8.41
C SER A 47 -12.39 -4.24 7.93
N LYS A 48 -13.36 -3.56 8.53
CA LYS A 48 -14.77 -3.57 8.07
C LYS A 48 -14.91 -2.93 6.69
N LEU A 49 -14.31 -1.74 6.49
CA LEU A 49 -14.35 -1.06 5.19
C LEU A 49 -13.65 -1.87 4.09
N HIS A 50 -12.54 -2.51 4.40
CA HIS A 50 -11.84 -3.41 3.48
C HIS A 50 -12.79 -4.51 2.96
N LEU A 51 -13.57 -5.16 3.82
CA LEU A 51 -14.53 -6.18 3.41
C LEU A 51 -15.66 -5.60 2.56
N ILE A 52 -16.18 -4.42 2.92
CA ILE A 52 -17.22 -3.73 2.16
C ILE A 52 -16.69 -3.36 0.76
N ILE A 53 -15.46 -2.84 0.66
CA ILE A 53 -14.86 -2.49 -0.64
C ILE A 53 -14.71 -3.75 -1.50
N LEU A 54 -14.23 -4.87 -0.95
CA LEU A 54 -14.10 -6.12 -1.69
C LEU A 54 -15.44 -6.67 -2.19
N GLN A 55 -16.52 -6.46 -1.44
CA GLN A 55 -17.87 -6.92 -1.78
C GLN A 55 -18.57 -6.01 -2.80
N ASP A 56 -18.42 -4.68 -2.65
CA ASP A 56 -19.26 -3.71 -3.35
C ASP A 56 -18.55 -3.00 -4.50
N ALA A 57 -17.22 -3.03 -4.58
CA ALA A 57 -16.51 -2.49 -5.74
C ALA A 57 -16.76 -3.34 -7.00
N ILE A 58 -16.72 -2.69 -8.17
CA ILE A 58 -16.75 -3.39 -9.46
C ILE A 58 -15.51 -4.27 -9.61
N GLU A 59 -14.35 -3.75 -9.20
CA GLU A 59 -13.10 -4.50 -9.25
C GLU A 59 -12.08 -3.95 -8.27
N VAL A 60 -11.34 -4.86 -7.65
CA VAL A 60 -10.23 -4.57 -6.74
C VAL A 60 -9.04 -5.41 -7.15
N SER A 61 -7.90 -4.77 -7.29
CA SER A 61 -6.61 -5.43 -7.46
C SER A 61 -5.60 -4.83 -6.52
N PHE A 62 -4.66 -5.64 -6.05
CA PHE A 62 -3.51 -5.15 -5.29
C PHE A 62 -2.25 -5.95 -5.66
N SER A 63 -1.13 -5.32 -5.46
CA SER A 63 0.18 -5.92 -5.70
C SER A 63 1.22 -5.27 -4.79
N TYR A 64 2.46 -5.74 -4.87
CA TYR A 64 3.56 -5.20 -4.08
C TYR A 64 4.87 -5.20 -4.85
N ALA A 65 5.82 -4.39 -4.38
CA ALA A 65 7.22 -4.54 -4.70
C ALA A 65 7.96 -5.05 -3.46
N THR A 66 8.83 -6.02 -3.66
CA THR A 66 9.58 -6.73 -2.62
C THR A 66 10.63 -5.82 -1.97
N VAL A 67 11.16 -6.24 -0.84
CA VAL A 67 12.28 -5.55 -0.18
C VAL A 67 13.49 -5.46 -1.11
N LYS A 68 13.81 -6.52 -1.83
CA LYS A 68 14.90 -6.54 -2.81
C LYS A 68 14.69 -5.46 -3.90
N GLU A 69 13.50 -5.38 -4.47
CA GLU A 69 13.16 -4.36 -5.47
C GLU A 69 13.20 -2.93 -4.89
N ILE A 70 12.84 -2.76 -3.61
CA ILE A 70 12.97 -1.46 -2.93
C ILE A 70 14.45 -1.05 -2.82
N ASP A 71 15.31 -1.99 -2.41
CA ASP A 71 16.74 -1.72 -2.25
C ASP A 71 17.46 -1.49 -3.59
N GLU A 72 17.00 -2.15 -4.68
CA GLU A 72 17.55 -1.97 -6.03
C GLU A 72 17.05 -0.69 -6.72
N LEU A 73 15.76 -0.38 -6.60
CA LEU A 73 15.10 0.68 -7.39
C LEU A 73 14.92 2.01 -6.66
N ASN A 74 15.07 2.06 -5.36
CA ASN A 74 14.56 3.01 -4.38
C ASN A 74 13.04 2.93 -4.15
N ILE A 75 12.57 3.55 -3.05
CA ILE A 75 11.18 3.45 -2.63
C ILE A 75 10.18 4.10 -3.58
N LEU A 76 10.57 5.18 -4.27
CA LEU A 76 9.70 5.84 -5.25
C LEU A 76 9.42 4.91 -6.43
N GLN A 77 10.47 4.38 -7.05
CA GLN A 77 10.33 3.50 -8.21
C GLN A 77 9.66 2.16 -7.84
N ALA A 78 9.96 1.62 -6.66
CA ALA A 78 9.29 0.42 -6.13
C ALA A 78 7.79 0.65 -5.88
N SER A 79 7.39 1.84 -5.37
CA SER A 79 5.97 2.20 -5.22
C SER A 79 5.28 2.25 -6.58
N LEU A 80 5.89 2.92 -7.56
CA LEU A 80 5.36 2.99 -8.93
C LEU A 80 5.28 1.60 -9.59
N LEU A 81 6.24 0.72 -9.32
CA LEU A 81 6.21 -0.68 -9.79
C LEU A 81 5.03 -1.46 -9.18
N ALA A 82 4.79 -1.32 -7.87
CA ALA A 82 3.65 -1.93 -7.20
C ALA A 82 2.32 -1.41 -7.78
N MET A 83 2.19 -0.09 -7.99
CA MET A 83 1.03 0.53 -8.62
C MET A 83 0.82 0.01 -10.06
N LYS A 84 1.89 -0.05 -10.87
CA LYS A 84 1.84 -0.61 -12.22
C LYS A 84 1.29 -2.04 -12.22
N ARG A 85 1.79 -2.88 -11.33
CA ARG A 85 1.33 -4.27 -11.19
C ARG A 85 -0.14 -4.33 -10.79
N ALA A 86 -0.56 -3.52 -9.82
CA ALA A 86 -1.95 -3.47 -9.38
C ALA A 86 -2.89 -3.05 -10.53
N ILE A 87 -2.52 -2.03 -11.31
CA ILE A 87 -3.31 -1.56 -12.46
C ILE A 87 -3.38 -2.64 -13.56
N LEU A 88 -2.26 -3.27 -13.88
CA LEU A 88 -2.19 -4.29 -14.94
C LEU A 88 -2.91 -5.59 -14.57
N ASN A 89 -3.10 -5.88 -13.29
CA ASN A 89 -3.85 -7.03 -12.82
C ASN A 89 -5.38 -6.83 -12.87
N LEU A 90 -5.86 -5.60 -13.17
CA LEU A 90 -7.28 -5.37 -13.40
C LEU A 90 -7.73 -6.09 -14.69
N LYS A 91 -8.83 -6.82 -14.59
CA LYS A 91 -9.47 -7.49 -15.74
C LYS A 91 -10.21 -6.49 -16.62
N ARG A 92 -10.78 -5.44 -16.00
CA ARG A 92 -11.47 -4.35 -16.69
C ARG A 92 -10.51 -3.20 -16.95
N LYS A 93 -10.46 -2.73 -18.20
CA LYS A 93 -9.66 -1.54 -18.54
C LYS A 93 -10.41 -0.27 -18.06
N PRO A 94 -9.85 0.52 -17.14
CA PRO A 94 -10.45 1.79 -16.73
C PRO A 94 -10.32 2.84 -17.85
N ASN A 95 -11.26 3.78 -17.90
CA ASN A 95 -11.18 4.93 -18.79
C ASN A 95 -10.16 5.96 -18.30
N VAL A 96 -10.10 6.13 -16.98
CA VAL A 96 -9.14 7.02 -16.30
C VAL A 96 -8.63 6.33 -15.04
N VAL A 97 -7.33 6.43 -14.80
CA VAL A 97 -6.69 6.03 -13.55
C VAL A 97 -6.24 7.27 -12.80
N MET A 98 -6.72 7.46 -11.58
CA MET A 98 -6.31 8.51 -10.65
C MET A 98 -5.34 7.92 -9.63
N VAL A 99 -4.13 8.44 -9.58
CA VAL A 99 -3.04 7.95 -8.72
C VAL A 99 -2.77 8.96 -7.63
N ASP A 100 -2.74 8.53 -6.35
CA ASP A 100 -2.33 9.42 -5.26
C ASP A 100 -0.87 9.84 -5.42
N GLY A 101 -0.60 11.11 -5.12
CA GLY A 101 0.75 11.69 -5.14
C GLY A 101 1.09 12.48 -6.39
N LEU A 102 2.39 12.60 -6.65
CA LEU A 102 2.95 13.46 -7.72
C LEU A 102 3.23 12.71 -9.02
N TYR A 103 3.33 11.40 -8.98
CA TYR A 103 3.84 10.59 -10.09
C TYR A 103 2.90 9.45 -10.44
N CYS A 104 2.77 9.18 -11.74
CA CYS A 104 2.09 7.99 -12.25
C CYS A 104 3.08 6.93 -12.71
N PRO A 105 2.76 5.63 -12.57
CA PRO A 105 3.56 4.58 -13.20
C PRO A 105 3.48 4.68 -14.73
N LYS A 106 4.56 4.34 -15.42
CA LYS A 106 4.58 4.33 -16.89
C LYS A 106 3.86 3.08 -17.42
N ILE A 107 2.68 3.27 -18.00
CA ILE A 107 1.89 2.23 -18.67
C ILE A 107 1.36 2.82 -19.97
N SER A 108 1.62 2.15 -21.10
CA SER A 108 1.12 2.59 -22.41
C SER A 108 -0.39 2.40 -22.52
N ASN A 109 -1.05 3.29 -23.26
CA ASN A 109 -2.49 3.19 -23.61
C ASN A 109 -3.46 3.23 -22.41
N ILE A 110 -3.04 3.82 -21.29
CA ILE A 110 -3.91 4.10 -20.13
C ILE A 110 -3.85 5.60 -19.82
N ASN A 111 -5.02 6.25 -19.78
CA ASN A 111 -5.11 7.64 -19.34
C ASN A 111 -4.95 7.71 -17.82
N MET A 112 -3.87 8.36 -17.35
CA MET A 112 -3.55 8.48 -15.93
C MET A 112 -3.40 9.93 -15.50
N LYS A 113 -3.84 10.23 -14.28
CA LYS A 113 -3.68 11.54 -13.64
C LYS A 113 -3.16 11.36 -12.23
N SER A 114 -2.08 12.07 -11.88
CA SER A 114 -1.62 12.18 -10.50
C SER A 114 -2.48 13.21 -9.75
N VAL A 115 -2.84 12.88 -8.51
CA VAL A 115 -3.67 13.73 -7.66
C VAL A 115 -3.02 13.83 -6.28
N VAL A 116 -2.53 15.00 -5.93
CA VAL A 116 -1.91 15.24 -4.62
C VAL A 116 -2.99 15.20 -3.54
N LYS A 117 -2.81 14.37 -2.50
CA LYS A 117 -3.79 14.10 -1.44
C LYS A 117 -5.13 13.59 -2.01
N GLY A 118 -5.05 12.78 -3.05
CA GLY A 118 -6.21 12.25 -3.73
C GLY A 118 -7.09 11.38 -2.85
N ASP A 119 -6.52 10.72 -1.87
CA ASP A 119 -7.20 9.92 -0.84
C ASP A 119 -8.24 10.72 -0.02
N LEU A 120 -8.09 12.05 0.07
CA LEU A 120 -9.05 12.96 0.72
C LEU A 120 -10.13 13.47 -0.25
N MET A 121 -9.89 13.43 -1.55
CA MET A 121 -10.75 14.06 -2.57
C MET A 121 -11.53 13.06 -3.41
N HIS A 122 -11.01 11.85 -3.61
CA HIS A 122 -11.56 10.83 -4.50
C HIS A 122 -11.80 9.52 -3.75
N GLN A 123 -13.04 9.07 -3.75
CA GLN A 123 -13.45 7.84 -3.03
C GLN A 123 -12.71 6.60 -3.55
N GLU A 124 -12.42 6.53 -4.85
CA GLU A 124 -11.68 5.44 -5.49
C GLU A 124 -10.25 5.36 -4.97
N ILE A 125 -9.57 6.52 -4.78
CA ILE A 125 -8.21 6.58 -4.22
C ILE A 125 -8.25 6.21 -2.74
N SER A 126 -9.21 6.73 -1.98
CA SER A 126 -9.39 6.37 -0.57
C SER A 126 -9.65 4.88 -0.38
N ALA A 127 -10.48 4.27 -1.24
CA ALA A 127 -10.70 2.82 -1.23
C ALA A 127 -9.39 2.05 -1.52
N ALA A 128 -8.59 2.49 -2.49
CA ALA A 128 -7.29 1.91 -2.81
C ALA A 128 -6.33 2.01 -1.61
N SER A 129 -6.28 3.15 -0.92
CA SER A 129 -5.51 3.37 0.30
C SER A 129 -5.86 2.34 1.38
N ILE A 130 -7.15 2.12 1.63
CA ILE A 130 -7.63 1.13 2.61
C ILE A 130 -7.20 -0.29 2.22
N ILE A 131 -7.38 -0.68 0.96
CA ILE A 131 -6.99 -2.02 0.48
C ILE A 131 -5.47 -2.21 0.64
N ALA A 132 -4.66 -1.29 0.13
CA ALA A 132 -3.20 -1.37 0.22
C ALA A 132 -2.72 -1.46 1.68
N LYS A 133 -3.29 -0.65 2.56
CA LYS A 133 -2.96 -0.62 3.99
C LYS A 133 -3.31 -1.93 4.69
N VAL A 134 -4.53 -2.43 4.50
CA VAL A 134 -4.99 -3.64 5.20
C VAL A 134 -4.25 -4.88 4.68
N GLU A 135 -4.05 -5.02 3.38
CA GLU A 135 -3.32 -6.15 2.82
C GLU A 135 -1.84 -6.17 3.26
N ARG A 136 -1.19 -4.99 3.30
CA ARG A 136 0.15 -4.88 3.85
C ARG A 136 0.21 -5.26 5.33
N ASP A 137 -0.73 -4.77 6.14
CA ASP A 137 -0.76 -5.08 7.57
C ASP A 137 -0.98 -6.56 7.84
N LYS A 138 -1.84 -7.25 7.07
CA LYS A 138 -2.01 -8.71 7.11
C LYS A 138 -0.71 -9.45 6.85
N LEU A 139 0.08 -8.99 5.85
CA LEU A 139 1.39 -9.58 5.57
C LEU A 139 2.34 -9.37 6.76
N MET A 140 2.41 -8.16 7.33
CA MET A 140 3.30 -7.88 8.45
C MET A 140 2.93 -8.67 9.73
N ILE A 141 1.65 -8.99 9.92
CA ILE A 141 1.20 -9.90 10.99
C ILE A 141 1.71 -11.34 10.72
N LYS A 142 1.67 -11.80 9.47
CA LYS A 142 2.27 -13.11 9.11
C LYS A 142 3.78 -13.12 9.31
N MET A 143 4.47 -12.02 9.00
CA MET A 143 5.92 -11.89 9.22
C MET A 143 6.26 -11.89 10.72
N ASP A 144 5.38 -11.42 11.60
CA ASP A 144 5.57 -11.50 13.04
C ASP A 144 5.71 -12.96 13.53
N ALA A 145 4.90 -13.86 12.99
CA ALA A 145 5.01 -15.29 13.32
C ALA A 145 6.35 -15.89 12.84
N ARG A 146 6.91 -15.40 11.72
CA ARG A 146 8.20 -15.84 11.19
C ARG A 146 9.40 -15.23 11.93
N PHE A 147 9.24 -14.00 12.43
CA PHE A 147 10.28 -13.24 13.11
C PHE A 147 9.77 -12.71 14.47
N PRO A 148 9.46 -13.59 15.44
CA PRO A 148 8.73 -13.22 16.66
C PRO A 148 9.49 -12.23 17.57
N LEU A 149 10.80 -12.13 17.44
CA LEU A 149 11.63 -11.21 18.23
C LEU A 149 11.44 -9.73 17.87
N TYR A 150 10.85 -9.42 16.71
CA TYR A 150 10.75 -8.04 16.18
C TYR A 150 9.41 -7.37 16.46
N ASN A 151 8.36 -8.12 16.84
CA ASN A 151 7.02 -7.60 17.11
C ASN A 151 6.40 -6.82 15.93
N PHE A 152 6.56 -7.34 14.71
CA PHE A 152 6.03 -6.73 13.48
C PHE A 152 4.51 -6.56 13.48
N LYS A 153 3.77 -7.39 14.20
CA LYS A 153 2.32 -7.27 14.37
C LYS A 153 1.90 -5.95 15.01
N LYS A 154 2.77 -5.33 15.83
CA LYS A 154 2.48 -4.08 16.53
C LYS A 154 2.79 -2.88 15.63
N HIS A 155 4.03 -2.76 15.19
CA HIS A 155 4.54 -1.57 14.49
C HIS A 155 4.62 -1.72 12.97
N LYS A 156 4.24 -2.87 12.39
CA LYS A 156 4.19 -3.12 10.94
C LYS A 156 5.48 -2.77 10.17
N GLY A 157 6.63 -2.84 10.86
CA GLY A 157 7.95 -2.51 10.33
C GLY A 157 8.32 -1.03 10.36
N TYR A 158 7.50 -0.14 10.92
CA TYR A 158 7.83 1.27 11.08
C TYR A 158 8.99 1.49 12.07
N PRO A 159 9.76 2.61 11.95
CA PRO A 159 10.95 2.90 12.77
C PRO A 159 10.59 3.35 14.20
N THR A 160 9.87 2.51 14.94
CA THR A 160 9.60 2.74 16.36
C THR A 160 10.85 2.50 17.20
N LYS A 161 10.89 3.09 18.41
CA LYS A 161 11.98 2.84 19.37
C LYS A 161 12.16 1.33 19.61
N GLU A 162 11.06 0.60 19.75
CA GLU A 162 11.06 -0.85 19.94
C GLU A 162 11.70 -1.57 18.75
N HIS A 163 11.31 -1.25 17.52
CA HIS A 163 11.85 -1.88 16.32
C HIS A 163 13.36 -1.64 16.18
N ILE A 164 13.81 -0.40 16.39
CA ILE A 164 15.23 -0.04 16.35
C ILE A 164 16.03 -0.77 17.42
N LEU A 165 15.49 -0.92 18.65
CA LEU A 165 16.09 -1.71 19.72
C LEU A 165 16.25 -3.17 19.33
N MET A 166 15.23 -3.77 18.72
CA MET A 166 15.28 -5.17 18.27
C MET A 166 16.32 -5.37 17.16
N ILE A 167 16.41 -4.42 16.21
CA ILE A 167 17.46 -4.43 15.17
C ILE A 167 18.85 -4.37 15.79
N LYS A 168 19.08 -3.49 16.76
CA LYS A 168 20.39 -3.40 17.46
C LYS A 168 20.75 -4.66 18.24
N LYS A 169 19.75 -5.31 18.83
CA LYS A 169 19.95 -6.50 19.67
C LYS A 169 20.12 -7.79 18.86
N TYR A 170 19.36 -7.97 17.81
CA TYR A 170 19.24 -9.23 17.08
C TYR A 170 19.73 -9.14 15.61
N GLY A 171 20.16 -7.95 15.17
CA GLY A 171 20.54 -7.69 13.78
C GLY A 171 19.35 -7.45 12.86
N ILE A 172 19.60 -7.51 11.56
CA ILE A 172 18.55 -7.40 10.53
C ILE A 172 18.10 -8.80 10.07
N THR A 173 16.87 -8.88 9.57
CA THR A 173 16.35 -10.06 8.87
C THR A 173 16.29 -9.80 7.37
N GLU A 174 15.95 -10.83 6.59
CA GLU A 174 15.79 -10.73 5.12
C GLU A 174 14.70 -9.77 4.66
N ILE A 175 13.75 -9.41 5.55
CA ILE A 175 12.68 -8.46 5.23
C ILE A 175 13.02 -7.01 5.60
N HIS A 176 14.22 -6.72 6.14
CA HIS A 176 14.65 -5.36 6.39
C HIS A 176 15.23 -4.71 5.13
N ARG A 177 14.90 -3.44 4.92
CA ARG A 177 15.34 -2.62 3.78
C ARG A 177 16.74 -2.08 4.06
N ARG A 178 17.75 -2.65 3.43
CA ARG A 178 19.17 -2.37 3.69
C ARG A 178 19.57 -0.94 3.35
N THR A 179 18.92 -0.34 2.36
CA THR A 179 19.20 1.04 1.92
C THR A 179 18.57 2.11 2.79
N PHE A 180 17.67 1.75 3.71
CA PHE A 180 16.97 2.71 4.57
C PHE A 180 17.77 3.05 5.82
N LYS A 181 17.85 4.36 6.15
CA LYS A 181 18.35 4.78 7.47
C LYS A 181 17.34 4.45 8.58
N PRO A 182 17.74 3.96 9.75
CA PRO A 182 19.13 3.80 10.22
C PRO A 182 19.79 2.46 9.81
N ILE A 183 19.13 1.55 9.12
CA ILE A 183 19.66 0.21 8.80
C ILE A 183 20.97 0.31 8.01
N SER A 184 21.01 1.13 6.96
CA SER A 184 22.22 1.33 6.13
C SER A 184 23.45 1.87 6.89
N LEU A 185 23.28 2.28 8.13
CA LEU A 185 24.37 2.71 9.01
C LEU A 185 24.78 1.64 10.04
N LEU A 186 24.05 0.52 10.08
CA LEU A 186 24.26 -0.57 11.05
C LEU A 186 24.84 -1.84 10.41
N ILE A 187 24.97 -1.86 9.08
CA ILE A 187 25.46 -2.99 8.27
C ILE A 187 26.70 -2.63 7.50
#